data_ce7dc9cc503da05955d22f15909db76d
#
_entry.id   ce7dc9cc503da05955d22f15909db76d
#
_cell.length_a   1.000
_cell.length_b   1.000
_cell.length_c   1.000
_cell.angle_alpha   90.00
_cell.angle_beta   90.00
_cell.angle_gamma   90.00
#
_symmetry.space_group_name_H-M   'P 1'
#
loop_
_entity.id
_entity.type
_entity.pdbx_description
1 polymer ?
#
loop_
_entity_poly.entity_id
_entity_poly.type
_entity_poly.pdbx_seq_one_letter_code
_entity_poly.pdbx_strand_id
1 'polypeptide(L)'
;MEGTSVSDTQVSELPSQRRLSSVLTSKAPARPALPVVSVATLGGVTALVALVALGVLLDQTVLIPPLAASAALVFAAPALPLAQPRSVIGGQLVSAVVGFVCLAVGGSSVWTSAVAGGLAIGAMALARTPHSPAAATAVIVVVTQPSTMLFLLLLLLATAVIVGVGILAGRSGRTPRYPTYWW
;
A
#
# COMPACT_ATOMS: atom_id res chain seq x y z
N MET A 1 -3.66 -29.19 -69.15
CA MET A 1 -2.39 -28.61 -68.60
C MET A 1 -2.78 -27.88 -67.31
N GLU A 2 -2.61 -28.60 -66.24
CA GLU A 2 -2.91 -28.09 -64.88
C GLU A 2 -1.68 -27.38 -64.34
N GLY A 3 -1.85 -26.10 -64.04
CA GLY A 3 -0.85 -25.28 -63.36
C GLY A 3 -0.98 -25.48 -61.88
N THR A 4 -0.06 -26.25 -61.27
CA THR A 4 0.09 -26.42 -59.83
C THR A 4 0.50 -25.10 -59.19
N SER A 5 -0.38 -24.52 -58.40
CA SER A 5 -0.14 -23.44 -57.48
C SER A 5 0.89 -23.90 -56.43
N VAL A 6 2.02 -23.23 -56.37
CA VAL A 6 3.02 -23.41 -55.29
C VAL A 6 2.45 -22.79 -54.02
N SER A 7 2.17 -23.66 -53.05
CA SER A 7 1.71 -23.27 -51.70
C SER A 7 2.78 -22.44 -50.99
N ASP A 8 2.35 -21.30 -50.45
CA ASP A 8 3.13 -20.48 -49.55
C ASP A 8 3.76 -21.31 -48.44
N THR A 9 5.09 -21.35 -48.46
CA THR A 9 5.87 -21.98 -47.40
C THR A 9 5.69 -21.15 -46.13
N GLN A 10 4.93 -21.66 -45.23
CA GLN A 10 4.87 -21.12 -43.85
C GLN A 10 6.30 -21.19 -43.28
N VAL A 11 6.96 -20.06 -43.20
CA VAL A 11 8.22 -19.94 -42.49
C VAL A 11 7.90 -20.11 -40.99
N SER A 12 8.07 -21.35 -40.51
CA SER A 12 7.94 -21.61 -39.07
C SER A 12 9.05 -20.86 -38.33
N GLU A 13 8.70 -19.80 -37.65
CA GLU A 13 9.63 -19.09 -36.78
C GLU A 13 10.30 -20.05 -35.80
N LEU A 14 11.64 -20.00 -35.75
CA LEU A 14 12.44 -20.83 -34.86
C LEU A 14 12.03 -20.62 -33.40
N PRO A 15 11.96 -21.68 -32.57
CA PRO A 15 11.55 -21.59 -31.16
C PRO A 15 12.36 -20.58 -30.34
N SER A 16 13.60 -20.30 -30.75
CA SER A 16 14.49 -19.30 -30.13
C SER A 16 14.02 -17.86 -30.34
N GLN A 17 13.49 -17.54 -31.53
CA GLN A 17 12.98 -16.20 -31.84
C GLN A 17 11.68 -15.91 -31.07
N ARG A 18 10.80 -16.89 -30.90
CA ARG A 18 9.60 -16.78 -30.05
C ARG A 18 9.94 -16.52 -28.59
N ARG A 19 11.01 -17.14 -28.05
CA ARG A 19 11.46 -16.89 -26.68
C ARG A 19 12.04 -15.48 -26.51
N LEU A 20 12.84 -15.00 -27.45
CA LEU A 20 13.43 -13.67 -27.38
C LEU A 20 12.37 -12.56 -27.49
N SER A 21 11.38 -12.70 -28.39
CA SER A 21 10.29 -11.72 -28.49
C SER A 21 9.41 -11.67 -27.23
N SER A 22 9.18 -12.82 -26.56
CA SER A 22 8.40 -12.88 -25.32
C SER A 22 9.13 -12.28 -24.11
N VAL A 23 10.46 -12.28 -24.11
CA VAL A 23 11.28 -11.66 -23.05
C VAL A 23 11.38 -10.14 -23.25
N LEU A 24 11.35 -9.68 -24.51
CA LEU A 24 11.46 -8.27 -24.86
C LEU A 24 10.12 -7.51 -24.80
N THR A 25 8.98 -8.22 -24.79
CA THR A 25 7.65 -7.61 -24.60
C THR A 25 7.46 -7.25 -23.14
N SER A 26 7.41 -5.97 -22.82
CA SER A 26 7.10 -5.49 -21.48
C SER A 26 5.72 -5.98 -21.05
N LYS A 27 5.65 -6.74 -19.93
CA LYS A 27 4.41 -7.12 -19.25
C LYS A 27 3.98 -6.08 -18.20
N ALA A 28 4.64 -4.93 -18.17
CA ALA A 28 4.29 -3.85 -17.26
C ALA A 28 2.88 -3.33 -17.56
N PRO A 29 2.09 -2.98 -16.54
CA PRO A 29 0.78 -2.36 -16.73
C PRO A 29 0.87 -1.09 -17.55
N ALA A 30 -0.14 -0.82 -18.36
CA ALA A 30 -0.23 0.42 -19.13
C ALA A 30 -0.24 1.64 -18.19
N ARG A 31 0.29 2.75 -18.66
CA ARG A 31 0.27 4.02 -17.93
C ARG A 31 -1.18 4.43 -17.64
N PRO A 32 -1.55 4.78 -16.39
CA PRO A 32 -2.85 5.31 -16.08
C PRO A 32 -3.14 6.61 -16.83
N ALA A 33 -4.44 6.87 -17.11
CA ALA A 33 -4.86 8.12 -17.73
C ALA A 33 -4.54 9.32 -16.82
N LEU A 34 -4.21 10.48 -17.41
CA LEU A 34 -3.85 11.69 -16.66
C LEU A 34 -4.88 12.10 -15.59
N PRO A 35 -6.21 12.03 -15.82
CA PRO A 35 -7.19 12.35 -14.77
C PRO A 35 -7.09 11.43 -13.54
N VAL A 36 -6.76 10.15 -13.74
CA VAL A 36 -6.55 9.19 -12.63
C VAL A 36 -5.30 9.59 -11.84
N VAL A 37 -4.20 9.88 -12.54
CA VAL A 37 -2.93 10.31 -11.92
C VAL A 37 -3.16 11.60 -11.13
N SER A 38 -3.86 12.58 -11.71
CA SER A 38 -4.14 13.86 -11.04
C SER A 38 -4.95 13.68 -9.75
N VAL A 39 -6.02 12.86 -9.77
CA VAL A 39 -6.83 12.59 -8.56
C VAL A 39 -6.02 11.84 -7.52
N ALA A 40 -5.21 10.85 -7.91
CA ALA A 40 -4.34 10.11 -7.00
C ALA A 40 -3.30 11.04 -6.34
N THR A 41 -2.64 11.90 -7.13
CA THR A 41 -1.65 12.85 -6.61
C THR A 41 -2.28 13.88 -5.68
N LEU A 42 -3.37 14.53 -6.11
CA LEU A 42 -4.04 15.55 -5.30
C LEU A 42 -4.63 14.96 -4.02
N GLY A 43 -5.25 13.77 -4.10
CA GLY A 43 -5.75 13.06 -2.94
C GLY A 43 -4.63 12.69 -1.96
N GLY A 44 -3.52 12.16 -2.47
CA GLY A 44 -2.34 11.84 -1.66
C GLY A 44 -1.76 13.09 -0.97
N VAL A 45 -1.55 14.18 -1.72
CA VAL A 45 -1.07 15.45 -1.15
C VAL A 45 -2.05 15.96 -0.09
N THR A 46 -3.35 15.98 -0.38
CA THR A 46 -4.37 16.43 0.58
C THR A 46 -4.34 15.62 1.87
N ALA A 47 -4.28 14.29 1.77
CA ALA A 47 -4.21 13.43 2.95
C ALA A 47 -2.95 13.70 3.77
N LEU A 48 -1.77 13.76 3.14
CA LEU A 48 -0.50 13.97 3.84
C LEU A 48 -0.40 15.37 4.46
N VAL A 49 -0.87 16.40 3.76
CA VAL A 49 -0.95 17.76 4.32
C VAL A 49 -1.93 17.82 5.50
N ALA A 50 -3.06 17.10 5.43
CA ALA A 50 -3.99 17.01 6.55
C ALA A 50 -3.34 16.33 7.78
N LEU A 51 -2.50 15.30 7.59
CA LEU A 51 -1.74 14.68 8.70
C LEU A 51 -0.73 15.66 9.31
N VAL A 52 -0.05 16.47 8.50
CA VAL A 52 0.87 17.50 9.00
C VAL A 52 0.09 18.57 9.78
N ALA A 53 -1.02 19.06 9.22
CA ALA A 53 -1.86 20.05 9.90
C ALA A 53 -2.39 19.52 11.24
N LEU A 54 -2.84 18.25 11.28
CA LEU A 54 -3.26 17.59 12.50
C LEU A 54 -2.11 17.52 13.52
N GLY A 55 -0.90 17.16 13.07
CA GLY A 55 0.29 17.12 13.91
C GLY A 55 0.63 18.48 14.51
N VAL A 56 0.58 19.54 13.71
CA VAL A 56 0.80 20.91 14.18
C VAL A 56 -0.26 21.33 15.21
N LEU A 57 -1.53 21.02 14.96
CA LEU A 57 -2.63 21.36 15.88
C LEU A 57 -2.53 20.63 17.23
N LEU A 58 -2.00 19.42 17.23
CA LEU A 58 -1.89 18.56 18.43
C LEU A 58 -0.51 18.63 19.09
N ASP A 59 0.42 19.39 18.53
CA ASP A 59 1.84 19.42 18.92
C ASP A 59 2.47 18.00 18.96
N GLN A 60 2.18 17.21 17.90
CA GLN A 60 2.61 15.82 17.78
C GLN A 60 3.12 15.49 16.38
N THR A 61 4.05 14.55 16.26
CA THR A 61 4.45 14.01 14.97
C THR A 61 3.43 12.97 14.51
N VAL A 62 2.48 13.36 13.66
CA VAL A 62 1.46 12.45 13.11
C VAL A 62 1.88 11.82 11.79
N LEU A 63 2.55 12.59 10.91
CA LEU A 63 3.04 12.06 9.64
C LEU A 63 4.32 11.26 9.86
N ILE A 64 4.22 9.94 9.80
CA ILE A 64 5.33 8.99 9.83
C ILE A 64 5.42 8.23 8.49
N PRO A 65 6.61 7.72 8.09
CA PRO A 65 6.80 7.06 6.77
C PRO A 65 5.79 5.96 6.44
N PRO A 66 5.37 5.08 7.36
CA PRO A 66 4.34 4.08 7.08
C PRO A 66 3.01 4.68 6.64
N LEU A 67 2.62 5.85 7.14
CA LEU A 67 1.37 6.52 6.75
C LEU A 67 1.46 7.14 5.34
N ALA A 68 2.63 7.65 4.95
CA ALA A 68 2.85 8.10 3.58
C ALA A 68 2.74 6.93 2.59
N ALA A 69 3.31 5.76 2.94
CA ALA A 69 3.16 4.54 2.13
C ALA A 69 1.70 4.03 2.11
N SER A 70 0.95 4.19 3.21
CA SER A 70 -0.50 3.87 3.25
C SER A 70 -1.29 4.78 2.31
N ALA A 71 -1.00 6.08 2.30
CA ALA A 71 -1.61 7.01 1.37
C ALA A 71 -1.30 6.63 -0.08
N ALA A 72 -0.05 6.27 -0.40
CA ALA A 72 0.32 5.79 -1.73
C ALA A 72 -0.54 4.60 -2.18
N LEU A 73 -0.78 3.61 -1.32
CA LEU A 73 -1.65 2.47 -1.63
C LEU A 73 -3.11 2.89 -1.85
N VAL A 74 -3.67 3.71 -0.96
CA VAL A 74 -5.08 4.13 -1.04
C VAL A 74 -5.34 4.94 -2.32
N PHE A 75 -4.41 5.82 -2.73
CA PHE A 75 -4.62 6.70 -3.86
C PHE A 75 -4.12 6.14 -5.20
N ALA A 76 -3.02 5.37 -5.22
CA ALA A 76 -2.48 4.82 -6.45
C ALA A 76 -3.04 3.43 -6.80
N ALA A 77 -3.52 2.67 -5.82
CA ALA A 77 -4.01 1.31 -6.01
C ALA A 77 -5.28 1.01 -5.19
N PRO A 78 -6.35 1.84 -5.29
CA PRO A 78 -7.53 1.79 -4.43
C PRO A 78 -8.33 0.48 -4.52
N ALA A 79 -8.18 -0.28 -5.58
CA ALA A 79 -8.87 -1.56 -5.77
C ALA A 79 -8.20 -2.74 -5.05
N LEU A 80 -6.95 -2.58 -4.58
CA LEU A 80 -6.25 -3.66 -3.90
C LEU A 80 -6.84 -3.96 -2.51
N PRO A 81 -6.87 -5.25 -2.10
CA PRO A 81 -7.28 -5.64 -0.75
C PRO A 81 -6.48 -4.93 0.36
N LEU A 82 -5.19 -4.67 0.10
CA LEU A 82 -4.29 -3.97 1.02
C LEU A 82 -4.66 -2.50 1.24
N ALA A 83 -5.38 -1.88 0.30
CA ALA A 83 -5.79 -0.48 0.35
C ALA A 83 -7.15 -0.28 1.04
N GLN A 84 -7.91 -1.35 1.30
CA GLN A 84 -9.26 -1.23 1.86
C GLN A 84 -9.25 -0.74 3.32
N PRO A 85 -10.30 -0.03 3.79
CA PRO A 85 -10.35 0.56 5.13
C PRO A 85 -10.00 -0.42 6.26
N ARG A 86 -10.54 -1.64 6.18
CA ARG A 86 -10.23 -2.73 7.10
C ARG A 86 -8.73 -3.00 7.18
N SER A 87 -8.07 -3.10 6.02
CA SER A 87 -6.64 -3.39 5.95
C SER A 87 -5.80 -2.19 6.41
N VAL A 88 -6.15 -0.98 5.98
CA VAL A 88 -5.42 0.24 6.36
C VAL A 88 -5.49 0.48 7.87
N ILE A 89 -6.70 0.54 8.43
CA ILE A 89 -6.89 0.83 9.86
C ILE A 89 -6.47 -0.37 10.71
N GLY A 90 -7.03 -1.54 10.40
CA GLY A 90 -6.78 -2.76 11.17
C GLY A 90 -5.33 -3.21 11.09
N GLY A 91 -4.72 -3.16 9.90
CA GLY A 91 -3.32 -3.54 9.70
C GLY A 91 -2.37 -2.65 10.46
N GLN A 92 -2.57 -1.32 10.43
CA GLN A 92 -1.75 -0.37 11.18
C GLN A 92 -1.85 -0.60 12.69
N LEU A 93 -3.07 -0.81 13.22
CA LEU A 93 -3.26 -1.06 14.65
C LEU A 93 -2.68 -2.42 15.09
N VAL A 94 -2.94 -3.49 14.35
CA VAL A 94 -2.37 -4.83 14.64
C VAL A 94 -0.86 -4.77 14.66
N SER A 95 -0.26 -4.10 13.66
CA SER A 95 1.18 -3.95 13.56
C SER A 95 1.77 -3.12 14.72
N ALA A 96 1.11 -2.02 15.10
CA ALA A 96 1.55 -1.23 16.26
C ALA A 96 1.52 -2.05 17.55
N VAL A 97 0.45 -2.82 17.78
CA VAL A 97 0.35 -3.71 18.96
C VAL A 97 1.49 -4.73 18.97
N VAL A 98 1.79 -5.37 17.83
CA VAL A 98 2.94 -6.29 17.71
C VAL A 98 4.24 -5.58 18.04
N GLY A 99 4.43 -4.35 17.53
CA GLY A 99 5.61 -3.52 17.83
C GLY A 99 5.76 -3.26 19.33
N PHE A 100 4.67 -2.88 20.02
CA PHE A 100 4.69 -2.66 21.48
C PHE A 100 4.97 -3.93 22.26
N VAL A 101 4.40 -5.07 21.86
CA VAL A 101 4.68 -6.37 22.50
C VAL A 101 6.16 -6.73 22.35
N CYS A 102 6.71 -6.61 21.14
CA CYS A 102 8.12 -6.88 20.90
C CYS A 102 9.03 -5.94 21.70
N LEU A 103 8.67 -4.65 21.77
CA LEU A 103 9.40 -3.66 22.56
C LEU A 103 9.39 -4.03 24.05
N ALA A 104 8.25 -4.45 24.60
CA ALA A 104 8.12 -4.82 26.01
C ALA A 104 8.94 -6.08 26.37
N VAL A 105 9.05 -7.04 25.45
CA VAL A 105 9.75 -8.31 25.69
C VAL A 105 11.25 -8.22 25.36
N GLY A 106 11.60 -7.61 24.23
CA GLY A 106 12.95 -7.62 23.67
C GLY A 106 13.71 -6.28 23.80
N GLY A 107 13.05 -5.25 24.35
CA GLY A 107 13.61 -3.91 24.42
C GLY A 107 13.81 -3.27 23.04
N SER A 108 14.42 -2.06 23.04
CA SER A 108 14.71 -1.33 21.80
C SER A 108 16.06 -1.76 21.23
N SER A 109 16.03 -2.50 20.13
CA SER A 109 17.20 -2.89 19.36
C SER A 109 16.87 -3.06 17.89
N VAL A 110 17.88 -3.05 17.02
CA VAL A 110 17.70 -3.32 15.58
C VAL A 110 17.17 -4.73 15.33
N TRP A 111 17.55 -5.69 16.15
CA TRP A 111 17.08 -7.07 16.06
C TRP A 111 15.61 -7.21 16.46
N THR A 112 15.21 -6.58 17.59
CA THR A 112 13.81 -6.51 18.01
C THR A 112 12.95 -5.82 16.96
N SER A 113 13.44 -4.76 16.33
CA SER A 113 12.75 -4.06 15.25
C SER A 113 12.50 -4.96 14.03
N ALA A 114 13.52 -5.72 13.62
CA ALA A 114 13.40 -6.66 12.51
C ALA A 114 12.39 -7.78 12.82
N VAL A 115 12.46 -8.35 14.03
CA VAL A 115 11.50 -9.37 14.49
C VAL A 115 10.08 -8.80 14.53
N ALA A 116 9.90 -7.60 15.09
CA ALA A 116 8.59 -6.95 15.17
C ALA A 116 7.97 -6.73 13.78
N GLY A 117 8.75 -6.24 12.80
CA GLY A 117 8.28 -6.08 11.43
C GLY A 117 7.87 -7.41 10.79
N GLY A 118 8.66 -8.46 10.99
CA GLY A 118 8.34 -9.81 10.48
C GLY A 118 7.10 -10.41 11.13
N LEU A 119 6.99 -10.35 12.46
CA LEU A 119 5.81 -10.85 13.19
C LEU A 119 4.54 -10.07 12.83
N ALA A 120 4.63 -8.76 12.58
CA ALA A 120 3.51 -7.96 12.16
C ALA A 120 2.90 -8.44 10.83
N ILE A 121 3.72 -8.93 9.88
CA ILE A 121 3.23 -9.51 8.63
C ILE A 121 2.34 -10.72 8.90
N GLY A 122 2.80 -11.65 9.74
CA GLY A 122 2.03 -12.83 10.13
C GLY A 122 0.75 -12.47 10.90
N ALA A 123 0.85 -11.57 11.87
CA ALA A 123 -0.28 -11.12 12.68
C ALA A 123 -1.38 -10.46 11.81
N MET A 124 -1.00 -9.59 10.87
CA MET A 124 -1.95 -8.99 9.92
C MET A 124 -2.62 -10.03 9.02
N ALA A 125 -1.87 -11.06 8.57
CA ALA A 125 -2.43 -12.14 7.78
C ALA A 125 -3.48 -12.93 8.56
N LEU A 126 -3.17 -13.31 9.81
CA LEU A 126 -4.10 -13.99 10.72
C LEU A 126 -5.34 -13.14 11.04
N ALA A 127 -5.17 -11.84 11.26
CA ALA A 127 -6.25 -10.90 11.50
C ALA A 127 -7.07 -10.58 10.23
N ARG A 128 -6.65 -11.07 9.05
CA ARG A 128 -7.27 -10.78 7.75
C ARG A 128 -7.27 -9.29 7.42
N THR A 129 -6.24 -8.57 7.85
CA THR A 129 -6.02 -7.13 7.63
C THR A 129 -4.68 -6.86 6.96
N PRO A 130 -4.33 -7.54 5.85
CA PRO A 130 -3.03 -7.37 5.22
C PRO A 130 -2.85 -5.94 4.73
N HIS A 131 -1.79 -5.27 5.21
CA HIS A 131 -1.44 -3.89 4.82
C HIS A 131 0.08 -3.73 4.87
N SER A 132 0.73 -3.86 3.74
CA SER A 132 2.21 -3.90 3.69
C SER A 132 2.91 -2.70 4.35
N PRO A 133 2.42 -1.43 4.24
CA PRO A 133 3.04 -0.32 4.93
C PRO A 133 3.08 -0.47 6.45
N ALA A 134 2.13 -1.21 7.03
CA ALA A 134 2.01 -1.35 8.47
C ALA A 134 3.16 -2.14 9.12
N ALA A 135 3.82 -3.04 8.38
CA ALA A 135 5.00 -3.73 8.90
C ALA A 135 6.08 -2.73 9.39
N ALA A 136 6.24 -1.61 8.69
CA ALA A 136 7.14 -0.55 9.11
C ALA A 136 6.66 0.18 10.38
N THR A 137 5.37 0.18 10.70
CA THR A 137 4.84 0.76 11.93
C THR A 137 5.33 -0.02 13.16
N ALA A 138 5.37 -1.37 13.11
CA ALA A 138 5.96 -2.17 14.19
C ALA A 138 7.45 -1.84 14.40
N VAL A 139 8.20 -1.65 13.31
CA VAL A 139 9.61 -1.22 13.37
C VAL A 139 9.72 0.16 14.04
N ILE A 140 8.93 1.15 13.61
CA ILE A 140 8.93 2.50 14.17
C ILE A 140 8.63 2.48 15.67
N VAL A 141 7.63 1.72 16.12
CA VAL A 141 7.30 1.59 17.55
C VAL A 141 8.50 1.13 18.36
N VAL A 142 9.24 0.12 17.90
CA VAL A 142 10.42 -0.38 18.61
C VAL A 142 11.57 0.64 18.61
N VAL A 143 11.78 1.33 17.49
CA VAL A 143 12.85 2.31 17.36
C VAL A 143 12.59 3.57 18.17
N THR A 144 11.36 4.09 18.12
CA THR A 144 11.05 5.41 18.72
C THR A 144 10.46 5.35 20.12
N GLN A 145 10.02 4.17 20.58
CA GLN A 145 9.47 3.93 21.91
C GLN A 145 8.39 4.96 22.31
N PRO A 146 7.37 5.19 21.48
CA PRO A 146 6.40 6.24 21.75
C PRO A 146 5.49 5.85 22.92
N SER A 147 4.80 6.85 23.50
CA SER A 147 3.71 6.59 24.46
C SER A 147 2.61 5.74 23.80
N THR A 148 2.36 4.55 24.34
CA THR A 148 1.51 3.54 23.72
C THR A 148 0.12 4.06 23.38
N MET A 149 -0.58 4.64 24.36
CA MET A 149 -1.97 5.10 24.19
C MET A 149 -2.04 6.25 23.17
N LEU A 150 -1.17 7.23 23.33
CA LEU A 150 -1.15 8.40 22.43
C LEU A 150 -0.83 7.98 20.99
N PHE A 151 0.16 7.11 20.80
CA PHE A 151 0.54 6.61 19.49
C PHE A 151 -0.62 5.86 18.81
N LEU A 152 -1.31 4.96 19.51
CA LEU A 152 -2.44 4.21 18.98
C LEU A 152 -3.61 5.13 18.60
N LEU A 153 -3.92 6.15 19.42
CA LEU A 153 -4.96 7.14 19.12
C LEU A 153 -4.61 7.98 17.89
N LEU A 154 -3.38 8.47 17.81
CA LEU A 154 -2.91 9.25 16.66
C LEU A 154 -2.86 8.41 15.38
N LEU A 155 -2.44 7.15 15.48
CA LEU A 155 -2.41 6.21 14.36
C LEU A 155 -3.82 5.91 13.84
N LEU A 156 -4.78 5.68 14.76
CA LEU A 156 -6.19 5.48 14.40
C LEU A 156 -6.74 6.73 13.70
N LEU A 157 -6.52 7.90 14.26
CA LEU A 157 -6.97 9.17 13.69
C LEU A 157 -6.34 9.43 12.31
N ALA A 158 -5.04 9.21 12.18
CA ALA A 158 -4.31 9.39 10.92
C ALA A 158 -4.80 8.44 9.82
N THR A 159 -5.01 7.17 10.15
CA THR A 159 -5.54 6.20 9.20
C THR A 159 -6.99 6.52 8.80
N ALA A 160 -7.82 7.00 9.74
CA ALA A 160 -9.16 7.47 9.45
C ALA A 160 -9.17 8.67 8.49
N VAL A 161 -8.23 9.62 8.66
CA VAL A 161 -8.06 10.76 7.73
C VAL A 161 -7.69 10.27 6.34
N ILE A 162 -6.69 9.38 6.21
CA ILE A 162 -6.28 8.83 4.90
C ILE A 162 -7.46 8.14 4.21
N VAL A 163 -8.18 7.27 4.93
CA VAL A 163 -9.35 6.56 4.40
C VAL A 163 -10.46 7.54 4.02
N GLY A 164 -10.74 8.53 4.86
CA GLY A 164 -11.75 9.57 4.61
C GLY A 164 -11.48 10.37 3.33
N VAL A 165 -10.25 10.85 3.16
CA VAL A 165 -9.82 11.53 1.91
C VAL A 165 -9.90 10.57 0.72
N GLY A 166 -9.53 9.30 0.91
CA GLY A 166 -9.65 8.26 -0.12
C GLY A 166 -11.10 8.05 -0.59
N ILE A 167 -12.06 8.04 0.35
CA ILE A 167 -13.50 7.95 0.04
C ILE A 167 -13.96 9.17 -0.78
N LEU A 168 -13.53 10.36 -0.40
CA LEU A 168 -13.86 11.58 -1.13
C LEU A 168 -13.28 11.56 -2.54
N ALA A 169 -12.03 11.15 -2.69
CA ALA A 169 -11.38 10.99 -4.00
C ALA A 169 -12.12 9.94 -4.88
N GLY A 170 -12.53 8.80 -4.30
CA GLY A 170 -13.27 7.75 -4.99
C GLY A 170 -14.66 8.18 -5.48
N ARG A 171 -15.25 9.21 -4.85
CA ARG A 171 -16.53 9.80 -5.29
C ARG A 171 -16.39 10.71 -6.52
N SER A 172 -15.18 11.09 -6.91
CA SER A 172 -14.95 11.94 -8.09
C SER A 172 -15.36 11.30 -9.42
N GLY A 173 -15.57 9.99 -9.46
CA GLY A 173 -15.86 9.21 -10.67
C GLY A 173 -14.69 9.11 -11.66
N ARG A 174 -13.51 9.67 -11.33
CA ARG A 174 -12.31 9.66 -12.17
C ARG A 174 -11.31 8.56 -11.76
N THR A 175 -11.50 7.96 -10.59
CA THR A 175 -10.71 6.83 -10.08
C THR A 175 -11.62 5.63 -9.84
N PRO A 176 -11.07 4.39 -9.73
CA PRO A 176 -11.86 3.26 -9.27
C PRO A 176 -12.58 3.58 -7.96
N ARG A 177 -13.78 2.99 -7.79
CA ARG A 177 -14.58 3.17 -6.57
C ARG A 177 -13.76 2.76 -5.34
N TYR A 178 -13.72 3.62 -4.33
CA TYR A 178 -13.10 3.34 -3.03
C TYR A 178 -14.06 3.75 -1.90
N PRO A 179 -14.23 2.92 -0.87
CA PRO A 179 -13.73 1.54 -0.78
C PRO A 179 -14.52 0.59 -1.70
N THR A 180 -13.92 -0.56 -2.03
CA THR A 180 -14.64 -1.65 -2.72
C THR A 180 -15.41 -2.52 -1.73
N TYR A 181 -14.92 -2.62 -0.48
CA TYR A 181 -15.59 -3.25 0.66
C TYR A 181 -15.04 -2.68 1.99
N TRP A 182 -15.80 -2.89 3.07
CA TRP A 182 -15.41 -2.49 4.43
C TRP A 182 -14.86 -3.68 5.24
N TRP A 183 -15.50 -4.82 5.16
CA TRP A 183 -15.23 -6.06 5.93
C TRP A 183 -15.28 -7.30 5.05
#